data_ae82b76307795304191357508e62d679
#
_entry.id   ae82b76307795304191357508e62d679
#
_cell.length_a   1.000
_cell.length_b   1.000
_cell.length_c   1.000
_cell.angle_alpha   90.00
_cell.angle_beta   90.00
_cell.angle_gamma   90.00
#
_symmetry.space_group_name_H-M   'P 1'
#
loop_
_entity.id
_entity.type
_entity.pdbx_description
1 polymer ?
#
loop_
_entity_poly.entity_id
_entity_poly.type
_entity_poly.pdbx_seq_one_letter_code
_entity_poly.pdbx_strand_id
1 'polypeptide(L)'
;MQKKPMPGRINEKLRLSWAEIILGVAAILLGLVLLIWPDIAATLVITVFGGICIVLGLVNVIRYCALETRQALVSNELAYGLVGIAVGVALICLREQLISLLFVFFGLAVLTGGIVKIQGALCFKRMCSRMWYLELISACISAVLGALILFNPFSTAQLLMRVIGVSLVLEGIADMVSMFLFTKARNTFFFETEMHDA
;
A
#
# COMPACT_ATOMS: atom_id res chain seq x y z
N MET A 1 -20.40 38.13 -24.72
CA MET A 1 -20.64 36.72 -25.15
C MET A 1 -20.53 35.83 -23.90
N GLN A 2 -21.65 35.55 -23.25
CA GLN A 2 -21.77 34.72 -22.07
C GLN A 2 -21.65 33.26 -22.46
N LYS A 3 -20.60 32.58 -22.05
CA LYS A 3 -20.38 31.15 -22.28
C LYS A 3 -21.22 30.36 -21.28
N LYS A 4 -22.42 29.97 -21.70
CA LYS A 4 -23.37 29.14 -20.95
C LYS A 4 -22.65 27.87 -20.44
N PRO A 5 -22.63 27.56 -19.15
CA PRO A 5 -21.97 26.36 -18.63
C PRO A 5 -22.68 25.12 -19.13
N MET A 6 -21.95 24.21 -19.78
CA MET A 6 -22.49 22.95 -20.28
C MET A 6 -22.95 22.06 -19.13
N PRO A 7 -24.17 21.52 -19.13
CA PRO A 7 -24.75 20.73 -18.04
C PRO A 7 -24.00 19.42 -17.73
N GLY A 8 -23.17 18.93 -18.65
CA GLY A 8 -22.38 17.71 -18.45
C GLY A 8 -21.25 17.83 -17.43
N ARG A 9 -20.65 19.02 -17.28
CA ARG A 9 -19.55 19.26 -16.30
C ARG A 9 -19.99 19.29 -14.85
N ILE A 10 -21.25 19.60 -14.58
CA ILE A 10 -21.77 19.69 -13.22
C ILE A 10 -21.96 18.29 -12.64
N ASN A 11 -22.48 17.36 -13.44
CA ASN A 11 -22.69 15.98 -13.01
C ASN A 11 -21.38 15.21 -12.79
N GLU A 12 -20.36 15.48 -13.60
CA GLU A 12 -19.03 14.87 -13.46
C GLU A 12 -18.32 15.34 -12.17
N LYS A 13 -18.41 16.64 -11.85
CA LYS A 13 -17.86 17.20 -10.62
C LYS A 13 -18.60 16.76 -9.35
N LEU A 14 -19.91 16.56 -9.42
CA LEU A 14 -20.68 16.01 -8.31
C LEU A 14 -20.31 14.54 -8.05
N ARG A 15 -20.12 13.75 -9.10
CA ARG A 15 -19.66 12.34 -8.96
C ARG A 15 -18.26 12.26 -8.37
N LEU A 16 -17.35 13.18 -8.72
CA LEU A 16 -16.00 13.25 -8.14
C LEU A 16 -16.07 13.56 -6.64
N SER A 17 -16.89 14.50 -6.22
CA SER A 17 -17.05 14.86 -4.80
C SER A 17 -17.58 13.71 -3.95
N TRP A 18 -18.53 12.92 -4.43
CA TRP A 18 -19.04 11.76 -3.71
C TRP A 18 -18.01 10.63 -3.63
N ALA A 19 -17.21 10.45 -4.70
CA ALA A 19 -16.13 9.46 -4.70
C ALA A 19 -15.03 9.80 -3.68
N GLU A 20 -14.66 11.07 -3.54
CA GLU A 20 -13.69 11.54 -2.56
C GLU A 20 -14.17 11.33 -1.13
N ILE A 21 -15.47 11.57 -0.83
CA ILE A 21 -16.03 11.28 0.51
C ILE A 21 -15.97 9.79 0.81
N ILE A 22 -16.39 8.96 -0.15
CA ILE A 22 -16.40 7.50 0.02
C ILE A 22 -14.97 7.00 0.23
N LEU A 23 -14.01 7.52 -0.54
CA LEU A 23 -12.59 7.17 -0.40
C LEU A 23 -12.02 7.61 0.95
N GLY A 24 -12.30 8.84 1.41
CA GLY A 24 -11.86 9.34 2.70
C GLY A 24 -12.43 8.53 3.87
N VAL A 25 -13.73 8.21 3.83
CA VAL A 25 -14.37 7.35 4.85
C VAL A 25 -13.79 5.94 4.81
N ALA A 26 -13.59 5.37 3.61
CA ALA A 26 -12.99 4.05 3.44
C ALA A 26 -11.54 4.02 3.96
N ALA A 27 -10.75 5.08 3.71
CA ALA A 27 -9.40 5.22 4.24
C ALA A 27 -9.37 5.28 5.77
N ILE A 28 -10.29 6.04 6.39
CA ILE A 28 -10.40 6.11 7.85
C ILE A 28 -10.78 4.73 8.44
N LEU A 29 -11.77 4.06 7.86
CA LEU A 29 -12.19 2.73 8.32
C LEU A 29 -11.08 1.70 8.16
N LEU A 30 -10.41 1.68 7.02
CA LEU A 30 -9.27 0.79 6.76
C LEU A 30 -8.12 1.09 7.72
N GLY A 31 -7.77 2.37 7.90
CA GLY A 31 -6.72 2.79 8.82
C GLY A 31 -7.02 2.39 10.27
N LEU A 32 -8.28 2.48 10.70
CA LEU A 32 -8.71 2.06 12.03
C LEU A 32 -8.59 0.54 12.20
N VAL A 33 -8.95 -0.23 11.20
CA VAL A 33 -8.79 -1.69 11.21
C VAL A 33 -7.31 -2.08 11.31
N LEU A 34 -6.43 -1.44 10.54
CA LEU A 34 -4.98 -1.69 10.61
C LEU A 34 -4.39 -1.31 11.97
N LEU A 35 -4.94 -0.29 12.63
CA LEU A 35 -4.48 0.17 13.93
C LEU A 35 -4.87 -0.80 15.06
N ILE A 36 -6.12 -1.29 15.03
CA ILE A 36 -6.67 -2.16 16.08
C ILE A 36 -6.19 -3.61 15.91
N TRP A 37 -6.17 -4.10 14.66
CA TRP A 37 -5.80 -5.49 14.33
C TRP A 37 -4.69 -5.57 13.27
N PRO A 38 -3.47 -5.14 13.60
CA PRO A 38 -2.34 -5.15 12.65
C PRO A 38 -2.00 -6.55 12.14
N ASP A 39 -2.15 -7.58 12.98
CA ASP A 39 -1.87 -8.98 12.63
C ASP A 39 -2.82 -9.51 11.56
N ILE A 40 -4.11 -9.18 11.70
CA ILE A 40 -5.13 -9.58 10.74
C ILE A 40 -4.87 -8.91 9.40
N ALA A 41 -4.50 -7.64 9.40
CA ALA A 41 -4.22 -6.90 8.18
C ALA A 41 -3.02 -7.49 7.41
N ALA A 42 -1.90 -7.76 8.10
CA ALA A 42 -0.72 -8.36 7.49
C ALA A 42 -0.99 -9.76 6.92
N THR A 43 -1.70 -10.60 7.69
CA THR A 43 -2.02 -11.97 7.26
C THR A 43 -3.10 -12.00 6.18
N LEU A 44 -4.02 -11.04 6.17
CA LEU A 44 -5.09 -10.96 5.18
C LEU A 44 -4.55 -10.77 3.77
N VAL A 45 -3.52 -9.95 3.59
CA VAL A 45 -2.87 -9.74 2.29
C VAL A 45 -2.38 -11.07 1.72
N ILE A 46 -1.59 -11.84 2.49
CA ILE A 46 -1.07 -13.14 2.04
C ILE A 46 -2.20 -14.14 1.81
N THR A 47 -3.23 -14.14 2.68
CA THR A 47 -4.38 -15.02 2.53
C THR A 47 -5.17 -14.74 1.25
N VAL A 48 -5.36 -13.48 0.89
CA VAL A 48 -6.02 -13.07 -0.36
C VAL A 48 -5.20 -13.53 -1.57
N PHE A 49 -3.87 -13.29 -1.56
CA PHE A 49 -2.99 -13.76 -2.63
C PHE A 49 -3.00 -15.29 -2.75
N GLY A 50 -2.95 -16.02 -1.64
CA GLY A 50 -3.07 -17.48 -1.61
C GLY A 50 -4.41 -17.95 -2.17
N GLY A 51 -5.51 -17.29 -1.80
CA GLY A 51 -6.84 -17.56 -2.34
C GLY A 51 -6.93 -17.35 -3.86
N ILE A 52 -6.35 -16.26 -4.38
CA ILE A 52 -6.28 -16.00 -5.81
C ILE A 52 -5.49 -17.11 -6.53
N CYS A 53 -4.34 -17.53 -5.97
CA CYS A 53 -3.55 -18.63 -6.53
C CYS A 53 -4.34 -19.94 -6.58
N ILE A 54 -5.11 -20.27 -5.53
CA ILE A 54 -5.96 -21.46 -5.51
C ILE A 54 -7.04 -21.37 -6.58
N VAL A 55 -7.73 -20.25 -6.70
CA VAL A 55 -8.79 -20.04 -7.70
C VAL A 55 -8.23 -20.17 -9.11
N LEU A 56 -7.10 -19.52 -9.41
CA LEU A 56 -6.45 -19.60 -10.71
C LEU A 56 -5.96 -21.04 -11.00
N GLY A 57 -5.42 -21.72 -9.99
CA GLY A 57 -5.02 -23.12 -10.11
C GLY A 57 -6.21 -24.03 -10.41
N LEU A 58 -7.34 -23.83 -9.74
CA LEU A 58 -8.57 -24.57 -9.96
C LEU A 58 -9.14 -24.33 -11.37
N VAL A 59 -9.13 -23.08 -11.84
CA VAL A 59 -9.55 -22.76 -13.21
C VAL A 59 -8.71 -23.49 -14.25
N ASN A 60 -7.38 -23.57 -14.05
CA ASN A 60 -6.49 -24.31 -14.96
C ASN A 60 -6.77 -25.82 -14.93
N VAL A 61 -7.05 -26.40 -13.78
CA VAL A 61 -7.45 -27.82 -13.68
C VAL A 61 -8.79 -28.07 -14.38
N ILE A 62 -9.78 -27.19 -14.19
CA ILE A 62 -11.09 -27.31 -14.87
C ILE A 62 -10.92 -27.19 -16.39
N ARG A 63 -10.09 -26.25 -16.84
CA ARG A 63 -9.77 -26.12 -18.30
C ARG A 63 -9.17 -27.40 -18.85
N TYR A 64 -8.21 -27.99 -18.13
CA TYR A 64 -7.61 -29.26 -18.54
C TYR A 64 -8.66 -30.37 -18.67
N CYS A 65 -9.61 -30.48 -17.74
CA CYS A 65 -10.70 -31.45 -17.82
C CYS A 65 -11.69 -31.20 -18.97
N ALA A 66 -11.77 -29.94 -19.45
CA ALA A 66 -12.64 -29.56 -20.57
C ALA A 66 -11.95 -29.71 -21.94
N LEU A 67 -10.61 -29.93 -22.00
CA LEU A 67 -9.86 -30.12 -23.24
C LEU A 67 -10.09 -31.53 -23.84
N GLU A 68 -10.21 -31.59 -25.16
CA GLU A 68 -10.21 -32.87 -25.87
C GLU A 68 -8.87 -33.61 -25.70
N THR A 69 -8.94 -34.94 -25.61
CA THR A 69 -7.81 -35.84 -25.29
C THR A 69 -6.52 -35.61 -26.10
N ARG A 70 -6.65 -35.10 -27.32
CA ARG A 70 -5.51 -34.83 -28.22
C ARG A 70 -4.73 -33.58 -27.82
N GLN A 71 -5.42 -32.55 -27.27
CA GLN A 71 -4.81 -31.31 -26.83
C GLN A 71 -4.28 -31.43 -25.40
N ALA A 72 -4.91 -32.23 -24.58
CA ALA A 72 -4.51 -32.49 -23.19
C ALA A 72 -3.10 -33.12 -23.07
N LEU A 73 -2.67 -33.91 -24.06
CA LEU A 73 -1.34 -34.58 -24.08
C LEU A 73 -0.16 -33.60 -24.27
N VAL A 74 -0.40 -32.40 -24.81
CA VAL A 74 0.64 -31.40 -25.10
C VAL A 74 0.52 -30.18 -24.16
N SER A 75 -0.59 -30.03 -23.43
CA SER A 75 -0.84 -28.89 -22.55
C SER A 75 -0.28 -29.14 -21.15
N ASN A 76 0.49 -28.18 -20.64
CA ASN A 76 0.99 -28.18 -19.27
C ASN A 76 -0.03 -27.58 -18.27
N GLU A 77 -1.30 -27.41 -18.66
CA GLU A 77 -2.33 -26.74 -17.84
C GLU A 77 -2.61 -27.48 -16.53
N LEU A 78 -2.57 -28.82 -16.54
CA LEU A 78 -2.72 -29.60 -15.32
C LEU A 78 -1.57 -29.35 -14.33
N ALA A 79 -0.33 -29.31 -14.82
CA ALA A 79 0.83 -29.05 -13.99
C ALA A 79 0.78 -27.63 -13.38
N TYR A 80 0.47 -26.63 -14.19
CA TYR A 80 0.31 -25.25 -13.69
C TYR A 80 -0.87 -25.12 -12.72
N GLY A 81 -1.99 -25.81 -12.96
CA GLY A 81 -3.13 -25.84 -12.05
C GLY A 81 -2.77 -26.45 -10.70
N LEU A 82 -2.10 -27.61 -10.70
CA LEU A 82 -1.69 -28.31 -9.48
C LEU A 82 -0.65 -27.51 -8.69
N VAL A 83 0.35 -26.95 -9.37
CA VAL A 83 1.36 -26.06 -8.76
C VAL A 83 0.69 -24.81 -8.19
N GLY A 84 -0.25 -24.20 -8.91
CA GLY A 84 -0.99 -23.02 -8.43
C GLY A 84 -1.77 -23.28 -7.13
N ILE A 85 -2.45 -24.43 -7.05
CA ILE A 85 -3.16 -24.86 -5.84
C ILE A 85 -2.16 -25.11 -4.70
N ALA A 86 -1.09 -25.86 -4.97
CA ALA A 86 -0.08 -26.19 -3.96
C ALA A 86 0.59 -24.93 -3.39
N VAL A 87 0.96 -23.98 -4.26
CA VAL A 87 1.53 -22.68 -3.85
C VAL A 87 0.50 -21.88 -3.05
N GLY A 88 -0.75 -21.81 -3.48
CA GLY A 88 -1.80 -21.08 -2.77
C GLY A 88 -2.06 -21.65 -1.37
N VAL A 89 -2.10 -22.96 -1.22
CA VAL A 89 -2.21 -23.63 0.08
C VAL A 89 -0.98 -23.35 0.95
N ALA A 90 0.22 -23.44 0.39
CA ALA A 90 1.46 -23.14 1.11
C ALA A 90 1.49 -21.68 1.59
N LEU A 91 1.04 -20.71 0.78
CA LEU A 91 0.93 -19.30 1.17
C LEU A 91 0.00 -19.11 2.38
N ILE A 92 -1.14 -19.80 2.40
CA ILE A 92 -2.10 -19.69 3.51
C ILE A 92 -1.56 -20.38 4.78
N CYS A 93 -0.95 -21.55 4.64
CA CYS A 93 -0.43 -22.29 5.80
C CYS A 93 0.82 -21.66 6.41
N LEU A 94 1.69 -21.08 5.59
CA LEU A 94 2.98 -20.52 6.01
C LEU A 94 2.99 -18.99 6.09
N ARG A 95 1.81 -18.36 6.19
CA ARG A 95 1.66 -16.90 6.14
C ARG A 95 2.56 -16.13 7.12
N GLU A 96 2.68 -16.60 8.36
CA GLU A 96 3.50 -15.93 9.40
C GLU A 96 4.99 -16.05 9.09
N GLN A 97 5.43 -17.23 8.63
CA GLN A 97 6.80 -17.47 8.22
C GLN A 97 7.18 -16.63 7.00
N LEU A 98 6.25 -16.50 6.04
CA LEU A 98 6.47 -15.69 4.83
C LEU A 98 6.56 -14.20 5.16
N ILE A 99 5.72 -13.69 6.08
CA ILE A 99 5.83 -12.32 6.59
C ILE A 99 7.20 -12.14 7.25
N SER A 100 7.57 -13.02 8.16
CA SER A 100 8.87 -12.97 8.83
C SER A 100 10.04 -12.99 7.85
N LEU A 101 10.00 -13.88 6.87
CA LEU A 101 11.04 -13.99 5.83
C LEU A 101 11.17 -12.69 5.02
N LEU A 102 10.03 -12.10 4.59
CA LEU A 102 10.01 -10.84 3.88
C LEU A 102 10.67 -9.73 4.69
N PHE A 103 10.34 -9.63 5.99
CA PHE A 103 10.91 -8.62 6.86
C PHE A 103 12.38 -8.85 7.19
N VAL A 104 12.85 -10.10 7.23
CA VAL A 104 14.29 -10.43 7.33
C VAL A 104 15.05 -9.88 6.12
N PHE A 105 14.55 -10.12 4.89
CA PHE A 105 15.15 -9.55 3.69
C PHE A 105 15.13 -8.02 3.70
N PHE A 106 14.02 -7.43 4.14
CA PHE A 106 13.90 -5.98 4.26
C PHE A 106 14.87 -5.41 5.31
N GLY A 107 14.98 -6.05 6.47
CA GLY A 107 15.94 -5.67 7.52
C GLY A 107 17.39 -5.75 7.05
N LEU A 108 17.74 -6.79 6.29
CA LEU A 108 19.08 -6.93 5.70
C LEU A 108 19.35 -5.82 4.67
N ALA A 109 18.37 -5.47 3.85
CA ALA A 109 18.50 -4.36 2.90
C ALA A 109 18.68 -3.01 3.60
N VAL A 110 17.92 -2.74 4.67
CA VAL A 110 18.06 -1.51 5.48
C VAL A 110 19.41 -1.46 6.20
N LEU A 111 19.87 -2.58 6.72
CA LEU A 111 21.16 -2.69 7.41
C LEU A 111 22.32 -2.42 6.42
N THR A 112 22.30 -3.06 5.25
CA THR A 112 23.33 -2.83 4.22
C THR A 112 23.30 -1.39 3.72
N GLY A 113 22.10 -0.80 3.54
CA GLY A 113 21.96 0.63 3.24
C GLY A 113 22.57 1.55 4.31
N GLY A 114 22.40 1.19 5.60
CA GLY A 114 23.03 1.88 6.72
C GLY A 114 24.55 1.84 6.66
N ILE A 115 25.12 0.66 6.39
CA ILE A 115 26.58 0.48 6.24
C ILE A 115 27.13 1.32 5.10
N VAL A 116 26.47 1.32 3.94
CA VAL A 116 26.88 2.15 2.79
C VAL A 116 26.85 3.64 3.12
N LYS A 117 25.84 4.10 3.90
CA LYS A 117 25.77 5.49 4.35
C LYS A 117 26.91 5.84 5.34
N ILE A 118 27.37 4.90 6.18
CA ILE A 118 28.55 5.10 7.04
C ILE A 118 29.79 5.39 6.18
N GLN A 119 29.99 4.62 5.09
CA GLN A 119 31.09 4.86 4.15
C GLN A 119 30.96 6.23 3.50
N GLY A 120 29.76 6.64 3.09
CA GLY A 120 29.47 7.98 2.55
C GLY A 120 29.83 9.09 3.55
N ALA A 121 29.40 8.96 4.81
CA ALA A 121 29.71 9.93 5.86
C ALA A 121 31.22 10.10 6.09
N LEU A 122 31.98 9.00 6.06
CA LEU A 122 33.45 9.03 6.17
C LEU A 122 34.11 9.75 4.96
N CYS A 123 33.54 9.56 3.77
CA CYS A 123 34.00 10.25 2.57
C CYS A 123 33.73 11.76 2.65
N PHE A 124 32.51 12.17 3.06
CA PHE A 124 32.18 13.58 3.27
C PHE A 124 33.04 14.24 4.35
N LYS A 125 33.39 13.52 5.40
CA LYS A 125 34.32 14.01 6.42
C LYS A 125 35.71 14.31 5.83
N ARG A 126 36.23 13.45 4.94
CA ARG A 126 37.53 13.66 4.25
C ARG A 126 37.50 14.85 3.28
N MET A 127 36.33 15.15 2.72
CA MET A 127 36.11 16.30 1.83
C MET A 127 35.83 17.61 2.57
N CYS A 128 36.03 17.65 3.91
CA CYS A 128 35.77 18.81 4.78
C CYS A 128 34.35 19.40 4.65
N SER A 129 33.38 18.61 4.23
CA SER A 129 31.99 19.04 4.13
C SER A 129 31.37 19.16 5.53
N ARG A 130 30.73 20.32 5.81
CA ARG A 130 30.10 20.57 7.13
C ARG A 130 28.91 19.65 7.43
N MET A 131 28.40 18.90 6.44
CA MET A 131 27.19 18.08 6.58
C MET A 131 27.47 16.59 6.86
N TRP A 132 28.73 16.17 7.08
CA TRP A 132 29.11 14.78 7.32
C TRP A 132 28.40 14.15 8.53
N TYR A 133 28.09 14.94 9.56
CA TYR A 133 27.44 14.47 10.77
C TYR A 133 25.95 14.08 10.55
N LEU A 134 25.24 14.77 9.62
CA LEU A 134 23.86 14.42 9.27
C LEU A 134 23.80 13.06 8.58
N GLU A 135 24.74 12.81 7.67
CA GLU A 135 24.86 11.52 6.99
C GLU A 135 25.21 10.40 7.99
N LEU A 136 26.11 10.67 8.94
CA LEU A 136 26.47 9.72 9.97
C LEU A 136 25.29 9.40 10.90
N ILE A 137 24.53 10.40 11.33
CA ILE A 137 23.34 10.19 12.16
C ILE A 137 22.31 9.34 11.40
N SER A 138 22.02 9.67 10.12
CA SER A 138 21.08 8.90 9.32
C SER A 138 21.55 7.45 9.11
N ALA A 139 22.86 7.24 8.96
CA ALA A 139 23.47 5.93 8.82
C ALA A 139 23.31 5.10 10.11
N CYS A 140 23.59 5.70 11.27
CA CYS A 140 23.41 5.03 12.57
C CYS A 140 21.94 4.67 12.81
N ILE A 141 21.00 5.57 12.53
CA ILE A 141 19.57 5.30 12.65
C ILE A 141 19.18 4.14 11.74
N SER A 142 19.60 4.16 10.46
CA SER A 142 19.31 3.06 9.53
C SER A 142 19.90 1.73 9.99
N ALA A 143 21.13 1.71 10.50
CA ALA A 143 21.77 0.49 11.00
C ALA A 143 21.03 -0.08 12.21
N VAL A 144 20.65 0.77 13.18
CA VAL A 144 19.89 0.36 14.37
C VAL A 144 18.52 -0.17 13.98
N LEU A 145 17.80 0.53 13.08
CA LEU A 145 16.50 0.07 12.59
C LEU A 145 16.61 -1.27 11.85
N GLY A 146 17.61 -1.42 10.96
CA GLY A 146 17.85 -2.68 10.26
C GLY A 146 18.13 -3.84 11.22
N ALA A 147 18.92 -3.61 12.27
CA ALA A 147 19.19 -4.59 13.31
C ALA A 147 17.91 -4.95 14.09
N LEU A 148 17.10 -3.97 14.50
CA LEU A 148 15.83 -4.21 15.19
C LEU A 148 14.85 -5.04 14.34
N ILE A 149 14.77 -4.78 13.06
CA ILE A 149 13.95 -5.58 12.12
C ILE A 149 14.42 -7.03 12.09
N LEU A 150 15.73 -7.28 12.06
CA LEU A 150 16.30 -8.63 12.03
C LEU A 150 16.04 -9.42 13.31
N PHE A 151 16.09 -8.75 14.47
CA PHE A 151 15.84 -9.40 15.77
C PHE A 151 14.36 -9.76 15.97
N ASN A 152 13.43 -8.92 15.50
CA ASN A 152 11.99 -9.12 15.69
C ASN A 152 11.21 -8.77 14.41
N PRO A 153 11.29 -9.60 13.34
CA PRO A 153 10.69 -9.29 12.05
C PRO A 153 9.17 -9.22 12.12
N PHE A 154 8.53 -10.11 12.88
CA PHE A 154 7.08 -10.14 13.02
C PHE A 154 6.53 -8.92 13.77
N SER A 155 7.15 -8.56 14.90
CA SER A 155 6.77 -7.35 15.63
C SER A 155 6.99 -6.08 14.82
N THR A 156 8.02 -6.05 13.99
CA THR A 156 8.28 -4.93 13.08
C THR A 156 7.21 -4.83 12.01
N ALA A 157 6.73 -5.96 11.47
CA ALA A 157 5.60 -5.99 10.55
C ALA A 157 4.33 -5.37 11.17
N GLN A 158 4.03 -5.73 12.42
CA GLN A 158 2.90 -5.17 13.16
C GLN A 158 3.03 -3.67 13.38
N LEU A 159 4.23 -3.20 13.78
CA LEU A 159 4.51 -1.77 13.96
C LEU A 159 4.32 -1.01 12.64
N LEU A 160 4.81 -1.55 11.52
CA LEU A 160 4.64 -0.94 10.21
C LEU A 160 3.16 -0.82 9.83
N MET A 161 2.37 -1.87 10.06
CA MET A 161 0.92 -1.86 9.81
C MET A 161 0.21 -0.79 10.66
N ARG A 162 0.62 -0.61 11.93
CA ARG A 162 0.09 0.48 12.78
C ARG A 162 0.45 1.86 12.25
N VAL A 163 1.69 2.07 11.82
CA VAL A 163 2.12 3.35 11.25
C VAL A 163 1.35 3.65 9.97
N ILE A 164 1.16 2.67 9.09
CA ILE A 164 0.34 2.81 7.89
C ILE A 164 -1.12 3.12 8.27
N GLY A 165 -1.67 2.44 9.28
CA GLY A 165 -3.01 2.70 9.79
C GLY A 165 -3.19 4.14 10.27
N VAL A 166 -2.25 4.68 11.06
CA VAL A 166 -2.25 6.09 11.49
C VAL A 166 -2.19 7.03 10.29
N SER A 167 -1.31 6.76 9.33
CA SER A 167 -1.16 7.60 8.13
C SER A 167 -2.45 7.64 7.32
N LEU A 168 -3.12 6.50 7.13
CA LEU A 168 -4.40 6.41 6.41
C LEU A 168 -5.54 7.16 7.13
N VAL A 169 -5.57 7.10 8.46
CA VAL A 169 -6.56 7.87 9.23
C VAL A 169 -6.32 9.36 9.07
N LEU A 170 -5.07 9.81 9.16
CA LEU A 170 -4.71 11.23 8.98
C LEU A 170 -5.04 11.70 7.55
N GLU A 171 -4.73 10.90 6.54
CA GLU A 171 -5.05 11.18 5.14
C GLU A 171 -6.57 11.29 4.93
N GLY A 172 -7.34 10.32 5.41
CA GLY A 172 -8.80 10.36 5.31
C GLY A 172 -9.43 11.56 6.02
N ILE A 173 -8.90 11.98 7.18
CA ILE A 173 -9.33 13.20 7.87
C ILE A 173 -8.96 14.44 7.03
N ALA A 174 -7.75 14.49 6.49
CA ALA A 174 -7.30 15.61 5.64
C ALA A 174 -8.17 15.76 4.39
N ASP A 175 -8.53 14.65 3.74
CA ASP A 175 -9.43 14.63 2.58
C ASP A 175 -10.82 15.19 2.94
N MET A 176 -11.39 14.76 4.08
CA MET A 176 -12.68 15.28 4.54
C MET A 176 -12.63 16.77 4.86
N VAL A 177 -11.58 17.25 5.53
CA VAL A 177 -11.37 18.67 5.85
C VAL A 177 -11.20 19.49 4.57
N SER A 178 -10.38 19.00 3.63
CA SER A 178 -10.16 19.66 2.33
C SER A 178 -11.47 19.84 1.59
N MET A 179 -12.27 18.78 1.53
CA MET A 179 -13.57 18.83 0.86
C MET A 179 -14.53 19.82 1.51
N PHE A 180 -14.56 19.87 2.86
CA PHE A 180 -15.40 20.83 3.60
C PHE A 180 -14.98 22.28 3.30
N LEU A 181 -13.67 22.54 3.26
CA LEU A 181 -13.13 23.86 2.92
C LEU A 181 -13.45 24.27 1.48
N PHE A 182 -13.30 23.35 0.52
CA PHE A 182 -13.64 23.61 -0.88
C PHE A 182 -15.14 23.88 -1.06
N THR A 183 -16.00 23.16 -0.35
CA THR A 183 -17.46 23.38 -0.41
C THR A 183 -17.84 24.74 0.17
N LYS A 184 -17.21 25.15 1.27
CA LYS A 184 -17.43 26.46 1.91
C LYS A 184 -16.93 27.61 1.02
N ALA A 185 -15.73 27.52 0.48
CA ALA A 185 -15.17 28.52 -0.43
C ALA A 185 -16.04 28.72 -1.69
N ARG A 186 -16.58 27.62 -2.24
CA ARG A 186 -17.47 27.69 -3.39
C ARG A 186 -18.76 28.44 -3.10
N ASN A 187 -19.38 28.21 -1.95
CA ASN A 187 -20.61 28.89 -1.58
C ASN A 187 -20.39 30.40 -1.42
N THR A 188 -19.24 30.83 -0.88
CA THR A 188 -18.92 32.25 -0.72
C THR A 188 -18.76 32.94 -2.08
N PHE A 189 -18.13 32.30 -3.06
CA PHE A 189 -17.98 32.85 -4.42
C PHE A 189 -19.31 32.99 -5.15
N PHE A 190 -20.28 32.08 -4.96
CA PHE A 190 -21.60 32.23 -5.57
C PHE A 190 -22.43 33.38 -5.00
N PHE A 191 -22.35 33.62 -3.67
CA PHE A 191 -23.03 34.76 -3.03
C PHE A 191 -22.44 36.10 -3.44
N GLU A 192 -21.12 36.20 -3.67
CA GLU A 192 -20.49 37.43 -4.13
C GLU A 192 -20.85 37.79 -5.58
N THR A 193 -21.01 36.78 -6.43
CA THR A 193 -21.38 37.00 -7.84
C THR A 193 -22.84 37.44 -8.00
N GLU A 194 -23.76 36.93 -7.19
CA GLU A 194 -25.16 37.34 -7.21
C GLU A 194 -25.39 38.79 -6.67
N MET A 195 -24.57 39.26 -5.73
CA MET A 195 -24.65 40.62 -5.21
C MET A 195 -24.05 41.68 -6.17
N HIS A 196 -23.22 41.27 -7.14
CA HIS A 196 -22.62 42.22 -8.09
C HIS A 196 -23.48 42.38 -9.35
N ASP A 197 -24.44 41.45 -9.60
CA ASP A 197 -25.35 41.48 -10.75
C ASP A 197 -26.76 42.05 -10.39
N ALA A 198 -26.99 42.45 -9.15
CA ALA A 198 -28.22 43.10 -8.66
C ALA A 198 -28.02 44.63 -8.44
#